data_aa567f7c6c5cbd042cc6cbc9f15d1f57
#
_entry.id   aa567f7c6c5cbd042cc6cbc9f15d1f57
#
_cell.length_a   1.000
_cell.length_b   1.000
_cell.length_c   1.000
_cell.angle_alpha   90.00
_cell.angle_beta   90.00
_cell.angle_gamma   90.00
#
_symmetry.space_group_name_H-M   'P 1'
#
loop_
_entity.id
_entity.type
_entity.pdbx_description
1 polymer ?
#
loop_
_entity_poly.entity_id
_entity_poly.type
_entity_poly.pdbx_seq_one_letter_code
_entity_poly.pdbx_strand_id
1 'polypeptide(L)'
;MPDINRRTLLAGVAATGAIAATTSHANEHEHSEHAHADMTGKSVLITGCSSGFGRLMAESYARKGAKVFATMRNLPRPEADELRALANAESLDLHVIEIDVTDDAQVAAGVAEAERLAGGALDVLVNNAGISTAGPIEIQDMDATKLLFDTNVYGPHRMARAVLPAMRARKSGQIFNVTSQLGRVMVPGFGQYSPTKFALEAMSEQMAYELVPHNIDVTIIEPGGYPTEIWDNANAMTLKLLDRADEKHLAGYPMMIEQLRQRGAGGGTTDPMDVPNAIAEIIAMPPGTRPLRKPVHPGPKPHIPINEVSAKVQVGWLGESPYGPLIKAVHKV
;
A
#
# COMPACT_ATOMS: atom_id res chain seq x y z
N MET A 1 -2.42 -32.23 -24.46
CA MET A 1 -2.79 -31.09 -23.59
C MET A 1 -4.18 -31.38 -23.06
N PRO A 2 -4.43 -31.36 -21.76
CA PRO A 2 -5.78 -31.60 -21.24
C PRO A 2 -6.67 -30.41 -21.63
N ASP A 3 -7.85 -30.75 -22.19
CA ASP A 3 -8.89 -29.77 -22.52
C ASP A 3 -9.32 -29.02 -21.26
N ILE A 4 -9.01 -27.73 -21.18
CA ILE A 4 -9.49 -26.86 -20.11
C ILE A 4 -10.98 -26.61 -20.38
N ASN A 5 -11.83 -27.34 -19.66
CA ASN A 5 -13.28 -27.22 -19.79
C ASN A 5 -13.74 -25.82 -19.30
N ARG A 6 -14.59 -25.16 -20.08
CA ARG A 6 -15.21 -23.85 -19.75
C ARG A 6 -15.83 -23.77 -18.35
N ARG A 7 -16.31 -24.91 -17.80
CA ARG A 7 -16.86 -24.99 -16.43
C ARG A 7 -15.79 -24.85 -15.35
N THR A 8 -14.55 -25.27 -15.59
CA THR A 8 -13.44 -25.21 -14.61
C THR A 8 -12.86 -23.79 -14.53
N LEU A 9 -12.89 -23.02 -15.61
CA LEU A 9 -12.49 -21.61 -15.61
C LEU A 9 -13.46 -20.72 -14.81
N LEU A 10 -14.75 -21.09 -14.76
CA LEU A 10 -15.79 -20.35 -14.06
C LEU A 10 -15.74 -20.52 -12.54
N ALA A 11 -15.29 -21.67 -12.05
CA ALA A 11 -15.09 -21.90 -10.62
C ALA A 11 -13.94 -21.04 -10.04
N GLY A 12 -12.97 -20.66 -10.84
CA GLY A 12 -11.81 -19.86 -10.40
C GLY A 12 -12.13 -18.39 -10.13
N VAL A 13 -13.12 -17.80 -10.79
CA VAL A 13 -13.46 -16.36 -10.62
C VAL A 13 -14.45 -16.15 -9.47
N ALA A 14 -15.27 -17.16 -9.15
CA ALA A 14 -16.14 -17.14 -7.95
C ALA A 14 -15.36 -17.39 -6.64
N ALA A 15 -14.13 -17.93 -6.73
CA ALA A 15 -13.33 -18.34 -5.58
C ALA A 15 -12.52 -17.21 -4.91
N THR A 16 -12.54 -15.98 -5.43
CA THR A 16 -11.89 -14.86 -4.72
C THR A 16 -12.66 -14.36 -3.50
N GLY A 17 -13.89 -14.88 -3.29
CA GLY A 17 -14.67 -14.70 -2.06
C GLY A 17 -14.74 -15.94 -1.16
N ALA A 18 -14.19 -17.09 -1.58
CA ALA A 18 -14.36 -18.37 -0.87
C ALA A 18 -13.12 -19.29 -0.95
N ILE A 19 -11.92 -18.77 -0.63
CA ILE A 19 -10.81 -19.61 -0.21
C ILE A 19 -10.70 -19.49 1.32
N ALA A 20 -11.68 -20.06 1.99
CA ALA A 20 -11.61 -20.34 3.40
C ALA A 20 -12.56 -21.49 3.70
N ALA A 21 -12.13 -22.72 3.47
CA ALA A 21 -12.55 -23.89 4.25
C ALA A 21 -11.98 -25.15 3.61
N THR A 22 -10.86 -25.62 4.08
CA THR A 22 -10.57 -27.00 4.49
C THR A 22 -9.11 -27.07 4.94
N THR A 23 -8.89 -27.08 6.20
CA THR A 23 -8.24 -28.03 7.07
C THR A 23 -8.02 -27.39 8.42
N SER A 24 -8.87 -27.76 9.34
CA SER A 24 -8.69 -27.52 10.77
C SER A 24 -7.47 -28.31 11.25
N HIS A 25 -6.36 -27.62 11.51
CA HIS A 25 -5.46 -27.97 12.57
C HIS A 25 -5.45 -26.76 13.50
N ALA A 26 -6.01 -26.95 14.67
CA ALA A 26 -5.93 -26.02 15.77
C ALA A 26 -4.45 -25.76 16.07
N ASN A 27 -3.94 -24.63 15.64
CA ASN A 27 -2.84 -23.98 16.30
C ASN A 27 -3.47 -22.92 17.21
N GLU A 28 -3.29 -23.12 18.50
CA GLU A 28 -3.57 -22.14 19.52
C GLU A 28 -2.93 -20.83 19.05
N HIS A 29 -3.78 -19.84 18.77
CA HIS A 29 -3.31 -18.48 18.55
C HIS A 29 -2.72 -18.02 19.89
N GLU A 30 -1.41 -18.07 20.01
CA GLU A 30 -0.71 -17.15 20.87
C GLU A 30 -1.12 -15.75 20.42
N HIS A 31 -2.05 -15.14 21.14
CA HIS A 31 -2.14 -13.69 21.21
C HIS A 31 -0.81 -13.23 21.83
N SER A 32 0.22 -13.11 20.98
CA SER A 32 1.37 -12.31 21.35
C SER A 32 0.80 -10.94 21.70
N GLU A 33 0.92 -10.53 22.96
CA GLU A 33 0.83 -9.12 23.35
C GLU A 33 1.73 -8.39 22.36
N HIS A 34 1.12 -7.76 21.34
CA HIS A 34 1.85 -6.88 20.42
C HIS A 34 2.44 -5.80 21.30
N ALA A 35 3.74 -5.92 21.58
CA ALA A 35 4.47 -4.92 22.34
C ALA A 35 4.08 -3.56 21.75
N HIS A 36 3.46 -2.70 22.58
CA HIS A 36 3.00 -1.41 22.14
C HIS A 36 4.20 -0.63 21.63
N ALA A 37 4.42 -0.60 20.31
CA ALA A 37 5.49 0.18 19.73
C ALA A 37 5.29 1.64 20.14
N ASP A 38 6.14 2.12 21.04
CA ASP A 38 6.17 3.53 21.43
C ASP A 38 6.66 4.35 20.23
N MET A 39 5.87 5.33 19.84
CA MET A 39 6.16 6.21 18.72
C MET A 39 6.42 7.65 19.17
N THR A 40 6.63 7.85 20.48
CA THR A 40 6.95 9.14 21.06
C THR A 40 8.14 9.79 20.37
N GLY A 41 7.98 11.05 19.96
CA GLY A 41 9.01 11.81 19.25
C GLY A 41 9.18 11.47 17.78
N LYS A 42 8.35 10.58 17.20
CA LYS A 42 8.33 10.32 15.75
C LYS A 42 7.37 11.26 15.05
N SER A 43 7.80 11.79 13.92
CA SER A 43 6.97 12.53 12.97
C SER A 43 6.61 11.63 11.77
N VAL A 44 5.31 11.39 11.56
CA VAL A 44 4.81 10.42 10.58
C VAL A 44 3.85 11.09 9.62
N LEU A 45 4.20 11.15 8.34
CA LEU A 45 3.32 11.60 7.26
C LEU A 45 2.66 10.41 6.58
N ILE A 46 1.32 10.40 6.52
CA ILE A 46 0.55 9.28 5.98
C ILE A 46 -0.36 9.80 4.86
N THR A 47 -0.31 9.17 3.68
CA THR A 47 -1.21 9.54 2.58
C THR A 47 -2.49 8.71 2.57
N GLY A 48 -3.62 9.35 2.21
CA GLY A 48 -4.90 8.66 2.07
C GLY A 48 -5.55 8.30 3.40
N CYS A 49 -5.65 9.25 4.33
CA CYS A 49 -6.19 9.05 5.68
C CYS A 49 -7.70 9.29 5.83
N SER A 50 -8.44 9.44 4.73
CA SER A 50 -9.90 9.57 4.83
C SER A 50 -10.59 8.28 5.28
N SER A 51 -9.98 7.12 5.03
CA SER A 51 -10.57 5.82 5.34
C SER A 51 -9.51 4.72 5.44
N GLY A 52 -9.92 3.48 5.71
CA GLY A 52 -9.11 2.27 5.63
C GLY A 52 -7.82 2.32 6.44
N PHE A 53 -6.76 1.71 5.93
CA PHE A 53 -5.48 1.64 6.64
C PHE A 53 -4.91 3.01 7.01
N GLY A 54 -5.05 4.01 6.12
CA GLY A 54 -4.53 5.35 6.37
C GLY A 54 -5.17 6.00 7.61
N ARG A 55 -6.49 5.89 7.75
CA ARG A 55 -7.22 6.37 8.91
C ARG A 55 -6.82 5.62 10.18
N LEU A 56 -6.81 4.29 10.12
CA LEU A 56 -6.43 3.44 11.25
C LEU A 56 -4.99 3.74 11.73
N MET A 57 -4.05 3.93 10.80
CA MET A 57 -2.69 4.33 11.12
C MET A 57 -2.66 5.70 11.79
N ALA A 58 -3.35 6.70 11.24
CA ALA A 58 -3.35 8.05 11.77
C ALA A 58 -3.81 8.08 13.22
N GLU A 59 -4.93 7.43 13.53
CA GLU A 59 -5.47 7.33 14.87
C GLU A 59 -4.58 6.53 15.82
N SER A 60 -4.14 5.33 15.40
CA SER A 60 -3.32 4.45 16.22
C SER A 60 -1.96 5.05 16.54
N TYR A 61 -1.28 5.67 15.55
CA TYR A 61 0.06 6.21 15.76
C TYR A 61 0.05 7.46 16.63
N ALA A 62 -0.98 8.31 16.47
CA ALA A 62 -1.16 9.46 17.36
C ALA A 62 -1.39 9.03 18.81
N ARG A 63 -2.21 7.99 19.06
CA ARG A 63 -2.39 7.40 20.41
C ARG A 63 -1.12 6.77 20.97
N LYS A 64 -0.19 6.34 20.10
CA LYS A 64 1.15 5.83 20.48
C LYS A 64 2.19 6.92 20.65
N GLY A 65 1.79 8.21 20.65
CA GLY A 65 2.64 9.36 20.93
C GLY A 65 3.37 9.95 19.73
N ALA A 66 3.07 9.50 18.50
CA ALA A 66 3.62 10.12 17.30
C ALA A 66 2.97 11.47 17.01
N LYS A 67 3.74 12.40 16.42
CA LYS A 67 3.20 13.54 15.70
C LYS A 67 2.79 13.08 14.30
N VAL A 68 1.49 13.05 14.05
CA VAL A 68 0.93 12.49 12.81
C VAL A 68 0.45 13.59 11.88
N PHE A 69 0.85 13.51 10.63
CA PHE A 69 0.34 14.32 9.53
C PHE A 69 -0.54 13.44 8.65
N ALA A 70 -1.84 13.43 8.94
CA ALA A 70 -2.84 12.69 8.20
C ALA A 70 -3.25 13.47 6.95
N THR A 71 -2.95 12.92 5.76
CA THR A 71 -3.27 13.66 4.54
C THR A 71 -4.44 13.07 3.78
N MET A 72 -5.22 13.95 3.19
CA MET A 72 -6.34 13.62 2.32
C MET A 72 -6.59 14.75 1.31
N ARG A 73 -7.16 14.40 0.17
CA ARG A 73 -7.52 15.37 -0.88
C ARG A 73 -8.91 15.97 -0.65
N ASN A 74 -9.19 17.05 -1.37
CA ASN A 74 -10.52 17.67 -1.45
C ASN A 74 -11.04 18.14 -0.07
N LEU A 75 -10.25 18.94 0.64
CA LEU A 75 -10.71 19.61 1.83
C LEU A 75 -11.56 20.86 1.46
N PRO A 76 -12.62 21.19 2.24
CA PRO A 76 -13.07 20.53 3.47
C PRO A 76 -13.89 19.26 3.19
N ARG A 77 -13.84 18.32 4.12
CA ARG A 77 -14.61 17.07 4.04
C ARG A 77 -14.89 16.48 5.44
N PRO A 78 -16.01 15.75 5.62
CA PRO A 78 -16.42 15.23 6.93
C PRO A 78 -15.34 14.42 7.65
N GLU A 79 -14.61 13.56 6.94
CA GLU A 79 -13.58 12.69 7.53
C GLU A 79 -12.38 13.48 8.10
N ALA A 80 -12.12 14.68 7.56
CA ALA A 80 -11.13 15.59 8.13
C ALA A 80 -11.61 16.20 9.45
N ASP A 81 -12.87 16.58 9.52
CA ASP A 81 -13.46 17.17 10.71
C ASP A 81 -13.59 16.13 11.84
N GLU A 82 -13.90 14.89 11.49
CA GLU A 82 -13.90 13.76 12.42
C GLU A 82 -12.50 13.52 13.03
N LEU A 83 -11.44 13.48 12.20
CA LEU A 83 -10.06 13.32 12.69
C LEU A 83 -9.62 14.50 13.56
N ARG A 84 -9.99 15.74 13.21
CA ARG A 84 -9.70 16.91 14.04
C ARG A 84 -10.44 16.87 15.37
N ALA A 85 -11.72 16.46 15.35
CA ALA A 85 -12.52 16.30 16.55
C ALA A 85 -11.93 15.23 17.48
N LEU A 86 -11.51 14.09 16.92
CA LEU A 86 -10.82 13.02 17.67
C LEU A 86 -9.54 13.54 18.29
N ALA A 87 -8.69 14.22 17.50
CA ALA A 87 -7.43 14.77 17.97
C ALA A 87 -7.62 15.73 19.16
N ASN A 88 -8.62 16.61 19.07
CA ASN A 88 -8.97 17.53 20.14
C ASN A 88 -9.51 16.80 21.39
N ALA A 89 -10.39 15.84 21.21
CA ALA A 89 -11.03 15.10 22.31
C ALA A 89 -10.01 14.27 23.11
N GLU A 90 -9.05 13.66 22.43
CA GLU A 90 -8.03 12.81 23.05
C GLU A 90 -6.67 13.53 23.26
N SER A 91 -6.59 14.82 22.94
CA SER A 91 -5.34 15.62 23.04
C SER A 91 -4.16 15.00 22.25
N LEU A 92 -4.43 14.51 21.04
CA LEU A 92 -3.45 13.88 20.19
C LEU A 92 -2.69 14.91 19.33
N ASP A 93 -1.40 14.67 19.09
CA ASP A 93 -0.59 15.47 18.14
C ASP A 93 -0.83 14.98 16.70
N LEU A 94 -2.06 15.23 16.20
CA LEU A 94 -2.53 14.83 14.88
C LEU A 94 -3.00 16.05 14.09
N HIS A 95 -2.43 16.22 12.91
CA HIS A 95 -2.70 17.32 11.98
C HIS A 95 -3.27 16.78 10.68
N VAL A 96 -4.34 17.41 10.18
CA VAL A 96 -4.92 17.08 8.86
C VAL A 96 -4.42 18.08 7.83
N ILE A 97 -3.73 17.58 6.81
CA ILE A 97 -3.13 18.38 5.71
C ILE A 97 -3.77 17.97 4.38
N GLU A 98 -4.07 18.95 3.51
CA GLU A 98 -4.54 18.67 2.18
C GLU A 98 -3.38 18.25 1.27
N ILE A 99 -3.45 17.02 0.75
CA ILE A 99 -2.57 16.52 -0.31
C ILE A 99 -3.38 15.61 -1.25
N ASP A 100 -3.51 16.00 -2.51
CA ASP A 100 -3.76 15.06 -3.60
C ASP A 100 -2.41 14.60 -4.14
N VAL A 101 -2.12 13.30 -4.04
CA VAL A 101 -0.85 12.73 -4.49
C VAL A 101 -0.64 12.82 -6.02
N THR A 102 -1.68 13.19 -6.76
CA THR A 102 -1.60 13.43 -8.21
C THR A 102 -1.28 14.89 -8.57
N ASP A 103 -1.20 15.78 -7.58
CA ASP A 103 -0.93 17.21 -7.75
C ASP A 103 0.44 17.59 -7.18
N ASP A 104 1.38 17.94 -8.06
CA ASP A 104 2.76 18.28 -7.67
C ASP A 104 2.83 19.47 -6.71
N ALA A 105 1.95 20.47 -6.88
CA ALA A 105 1.95 21.68 -6.05
C ALA A 105 1.39 21.38 -4.65
N GLN A 106 0.31 20.62 -4.55
CA GLN A 106 -0.23 20.19 -3.27
C GLN A 106 0.75 19.28 -2.51
N VAL A 107 1.42 18.36 -3.20
CA VAL A 107 2.46 17.53 -2.59
C VAL A 107 3.58 18.38 -2.01
N ALA A 108 4.11 19.33 -2.80
CA ALA A 108 5.19 20.20 -2.34
C ALA A 108 4.77 21.08 -1.15
N ALA A 109 3.60 21.70 -1.22
CA ALA A 109 3.08 22.55 -0.15
C ALA A 109 2.76 21.76 1.11
N GLY A 110 2.11 20.60 0.98
CA GLY A 110 1.71 19.76 2.12
C GLY A 110 2.91 19.15 2.85
N VAL A 111 3.94 18.71 2.12
CA VAL A 111 5.18 18.22 2.73
C VAL A 111 5.92 19.35 3.45
N ALA A 112 6.05 20.53 2.83
CA ALA A 112 6.67 21.68 3.47
C ALA A 112 5.95 22.09 4.77
N GLU A 113 4.62 22.04 4.77
CA GLU A 113 3.83 22.32 5.99
C GLU A 113 4.04 21.25 7.06
N ALA A 114 4.07 19.96 6.69
CA ALA A 114 4.36 18.88 7.62
C ALA A 114 5.77 19.02 8.25
N GLU A 115 6.79 19.33 7.44
CA GLU A 115 8.16 19.56 7.91
C GLU A 115 8.25 20.79 8.83
N ARG A 116 7.53 21.87 8.50
CA ARG A 116 7.44 23.06 9.34
C ARG A 116 6.84 22.74 10.72
N LEU A 117 5.74 21.97 10.76
CA LEU A 117 5.07 21.57 12.00
C LEU A 117 5.88 20.52 12.78
N ALA A 118 6.64 19.67 12.08
CA ALA A 118 7.57 18.73 12.69
C ALA A 118 8.82 19.40 13.28
N GLY A 119 9.12 20.62 12.84
CA GLY A 119 10.34 21.34 13.21
C GLY A 119 11.59 20.85 12.46
N GLY A 120 11.41 20.19 11.33
CA GLY A 120 12.48 19.66 10.47
C GLY A 120 12.05 18.48 9.62
N ALA A 121 13.02 17.69 9.16
CA ALA A 121 12.77 16.51 8.33
C ALA A 121 11.84 15.50 9.03
N LEU A 122 10.91 14.95 8.29
CA LEU A 122 10.02 13.89 8.78
C LEU A 122 10.77 12.59 9.05
N ASP A 123 10.39 11.86 10.10
CA ASP A 123 11.00 10.56 10.40
C ASP A 123 10.48 9.46 9.50
N VAL A 124 9.18 9.50 9.17
CA VAL A 124 8.48 8.45 8.44
C VAL A 124 7.56 9.04 7.40
N LEU A 125 7.63 8.50 6.19
CA LEU A 125 6.61 8.66 5.14
C LEU A 125 5.91 7.32 4.91
N VAL A 126 4.57 7.31 4.97
CA VAL A 126 3.75 6.15 4.59
C VAL A 126 2.94 6.49 3.35
N ASN A 127 3.36 5.99 2.20
CA ASN A 127 2.62 6.03 0.94
C ASN A 127 1.53 4.95 0.97
N ASN A 128 0.36 5.32 1.47
CA ASN A 128 -0.79 4.44 1.57
C ASN A 128 -1.91 4.79 0.57
N ALA A 129 -2.01 6.04 0.13
CA ALA A 129 -3.01 6.44 -0.85
C ALA A 129 -2.96 5.54 -2.09
N GLY A 130 -4.12 5.01 -2.47
CA GLY A 130 -4.23 4.14 -3.63
C GLY A 130 -5.67 3.92 -4.06
N ILE A 131 -5.85 3.57 -5.31
CA ILE A 131 -7.15 3.26 -5.92
C ILE A 131 -7.07 1.96 -6.70
N SER A 132 -8.21 1.37 -6.97
CA SER A 132 -8.33 0.13 -7.75
C SER A 132 -9.53 0.19 -8.68
N THR A 133 -9.43 -0.54 -9.78
CA THR A 133 -10.55 -0.93 -10.66
C THR A 133 -10.49 -2.42 -10.91
N ALA A 134 -11.60 -3.02 -11.27
CA ALA A 134 -11.67 -4.41 -11.68
C ALA A 134 -12.05 -4.54 -13.17
N GLY A 135 -11.87 -5.73 -13.73
CA GLY A 135 -12.21 -6.08 -15.09
C GLY A 135 -11.01 -6.44 -15.97
N PRO A 136 -11.25 -6.91 -17.18
CA PRO A 136 -10.20 -7.14 -18.18
C PRO A 136 -9.41 -5.86 -18.47
N ILE A 137 -8.13 -6.00 -18.82
CA ILE A 137 -7.30 -4.86 -19.23
C ILE A 137 -7.89 -4.13 -20.44
N GLU A 138 -8.46 -4.87 -21.38
CA GLU A 138 -9.03 -4.32 -22.62
C GLU A 138 -10.15 -3.29 -22.38
N ILE A 139 -10.97 -3.48 -21.35
CA ILE A 139 -12.06 -2.54 -21.03
C ILE A 139 -11.59 -1.30 -20.27
N GLN A 140 -10.37 -1.30 -19.77
CA GLN A 140 -9.82 -0.17 -19.02
C GLN A 140 -9.27 0.88 -19.98
N ASP A 141 -10.04 1.95 -20.18
CA ASP A 141 -9.63 3.04 -21.04
C ASP A 141 -8.35 3.73 -20.55
N MET A 142 -7.77 4.57 -21.40
CA MET A 142 -6.51 5.24 -21.08
C MET A 142 -6.64 6.26 -19.95
N ASP A 143 -7.83 6.82 -19.70
CA ASP A 143 -8.03 7.77 -18.61
C ASP A 143 -8.03 7.04 -17.26
N ALA A 144 -8.72 5.90 -17.16
CA ALA A 144 -8.66 5.03 -15.98
C ALA A 144 -7.24 4.49 -15.76
N THR A 145 -6.56 4.05 -16.82
CA THR A 145 -5.18 3.57 -16.76
C THR A 145 -4.23 4.64 -16.25
N LYS A 146 -4.28 5.85 -16.81
CA LYS A 146 -3.44 6.98 -16.38
C LYS A 146 -3.72 7.35 -14.93
N LEU A 147 -4.99 7.43 -14.52
CA LEU A 147 -5.37 7.76 -13.15
C LEU A 147 -4.85 6.72 -12.14
N LEU A 148 -4.92 5.41 -12.48
CA LEU A 148 -4.37 4.34 -11.64
C LEU A 148 -2.86 4.46 -11.48
N PHE A 149 -2.12 4.67 -12.57
CA PHE A 149 -0.67 4.87 -12.51
C PHE A 149 -0.29 6.16 -11.80
N ASP A 150 -1.01 7.24 -12.06
CA ASP A 150 -0.75 8.53 -11.46
C ASP A 150 -0.92 8.49 -9.93
N THR A 151 -1.99 7.85 -9.45
CA THR A 151 -2.25 7.70 -8.02
C THR A 151 -1.31 6.67 -7.37
N ASN A 152 -1.24 5.44 -7.94
CA ASN A 152 -0.61 4.31 -7.26
C ASN A 152 0.91 4.24 -7.44
N VAL A 153 1.47 4.89 -8.46
CA VAL A 153 2.91 4.83 -8.80
C VAL A 153 3.55 6.20 -8.72
N TYR A 154 3.03 7.17 -9.48
CA TYR A 154 3.63 8.50 -9.52
C TYR A 154 3.35 9.28 -8.24
N GLY A 155 2.20 9.06 -7.57
CA GLY A 155 1.90 9.63 -6.26
C GLY A 155 2.97 9.31 -5.21
N PRO A 156 3.27 8.03 -4.91
CA PRO A 156 4.37 7.64 -4.05
C PRO A 156 5.73 8.22 -4.48
N HIS A 157 5.99 8.29 -5.79
CA HIS A 157 7.22 8.91 -6.31
C HIS A 157 7.30 10.40 -6.00
N ARG A 158 6.20 11.16 -6.21
CA ARG A 158 6.13 12.60 -5.85
C ARG A 158 6.38 12.82 -4.37
N MET A 159 5.70 12.04 -3.53
CA MET A 159 5.84 12.12 -2.07
C MET A 159 7.27 11.83 -1.63
N ALA A 160 7.88 10.75 -2.14
CA ALA A 160 9.28 10.42 -1.84
C ALA A 160 10.23 11.55 -2.28
N ARG A 161 10.08 12.07 -3.50
CA ARG A 161 10.89 13.21 -3.97
C ARG A 161 10.78 14.45 -3.09
N ALA A 162 9.60 14.70 -2.52
CA ALA A 162 9.37 15.87 -1.67
C ALA A 162 10.06 15.74 -0.30
N VAL A 163 10.01 14.55 0.35
CA VAL A 163 10.60 14.35 1.70
C VAL A 163 12.10 14.04 1.68
N LEU A 164 12.60 13.44 0.61
CA LEU A 164 13.98 12.94 0.53
C LEU A 164 15.08 14.00 0.71
N PRO A 165 14.98 15.24 0.21
CA PRO A 165 16.01 16.24 0.43
C PRO A 165 16.32 16.48 1.92
N ALA A 166 15.29 16.65 2.76
CA ALA A 166 15.44 16.86 4.19
C ALA A 166 15.91 15.57 4.91
N MET A 167 15.34 14.41 4.57
CA MET A 167 15.78 13.12 5.11
C MET A 167 17.25 12.83 4.80
N ARG A 168 17.72 13.10 3.57
CA ARG A 168 19.13 12.92 3.18
C ARG A 168 20.06 13.88 3.91
N ALA A 169 19.65 15.14 4.08
CA ALA A 169 20.45 16.12 4.84
C ALA A 169 20.63 15.67 6.29
N ARG A 170 19.60 15.09 6.91
CA ARG A 170 19.64 14.52 8.26
C ARG A 170 20.31 13.14 8.31
N LYS A 171 20.46 12.45 7.18
CA LYS A 171 20.93 11.06 7.08
C LYS A 171 20.08 10.08 7.89
N SER A 172 18.79 10.27 7.90
CA SER A 172 17.84 9.40 8.62
C SER A 172 16.44 9.55 8.04
N GLY A 173 15.73 8.45 7.90
CA GLY A 173 14.34 8.42 7.46
C GLY A 173 13.83 7.01 7.20
N GLN A 174 12.52 6.87 7.10
CA GLN A 174 11.85 5.64 6.72
C GLN A 174 10.76 5.94 5.70
N ILE A 175 10.71 5.17 4.63
CA ILE A 175 9.65 5.25 3.62
C ILE A 175 8.96 3.89 3.55
N PHE A 176 7.66 3.90 3.77
CA PHE A 176 6.79 2.73 3.57
C PHE A 176 5.96 2.92 2.32
N ASN A 177 5.99 1.93 1.42
CA ASN A 177 5.11 1.89 0.26
C ASN A 177 4.12 0.74 0.44
N VAL A 178 2.82 1.06 0.59
CA VAL A 178 1.77 0.05 0.70
C VAL A 178 1.42 -0.45 -0.70
N THR A 179 1.96 -1.62 -1.05
CA THR A 179 1.73 -2.28 -2.33
C THR A 179 0.52 -3.23 -2.24
N SER A 180 0.70 -4.49 -2.48
CA SER A 180 -0.26 -5.58 -2.35
C SER A 180 0.45 -6.91 -2.63
N GLN A 181 -0.06 -8.03 -2.14
CA GLN A 181 0.30 -9.33 -2.69
C GLN A 181 0.14 -9.39 -4.21
N LEU A 182 -0.81 -8.61 -4.77
CA LEU A 182 -1.01 -8.46 -6.22
C LEU A 182 0.05 -7.59 -6.91
N GLY A 183 1.06 -7.13 -6.20
CA GLY A 183 2.31 -6.60 -6.75
C GLY A 183 3.33 -7.68 -7.11
N ARG A 184 3.09 -8.95 -6.75
CA ARG A 184 3.99 -10.09 -7.00
C ARG A 184 3.30 -11.29 -7.64
N VAL A 185 1.99 -11.43 -7.45
CA VAL A 185 1.14 -12.44 -8.10
C VAL A 185 -0.01 -11.76 -8.81
N MET A 186 -0.62 -12.42 -9.79
CA MET A 186 -1.71 -11.85 -10.56
C MET A 186 -2.98 -12.68 -10.38
N VAL A 187 -4.11 -11.98 -10.32
CA VAL A 187 -5.45 -12.57 -10.36
C VAL A 187 -6.18 -12.00 -11.57
N PRO A 188 -6.72 -12.82 -12.48
CA PRO A 188 -7.51 -12.35 -13.62
C PRO A 188 -8.67 -11.45 -13.16
N GLY A 189 -8.92 -10.38 -13.90
CA GLY A 189 -10.01 -9.44 -13.60
C GLY A 189 -9.66 -8.30 -12.64
N PHE A 190 -8.38 -8.10 -12.28
CA PHE A 190 -7.94 -6.91 -11.55
C PHE A 190 -7.32 -5.81 -12.45
N GLY A 191 -7.47 -5.96 -13.77
CA GLY A 191 -7.11 -4.95 -14.76
C GLY A 191 -5.72 -4.33 -14.56
N GLN A 192 -5.65 -3.02 -14.52
CA GLN A 192 -4.40 -2.27 -14.34
C GLN A 192 -3.95 -2.15 -12.88
N TYR A 193 -4.74 -2.61 -11.90
CA TYR A 193 -4.32 -2.53 -10.49
C TYR A 193 -3.03 -3.32 -10.22
N SER A 194 -2.98 -4.60 -10.60
CA SER A 194 -1.76 -5.40 -10.42
C SER A 194 -0.55 -4.79 -11.12
N PRO A 195 -0.60 -4.37 -12.40
CA PRO A 195 0.50 -3.66 -13.05
C PRO A 195 1.01 -2.45 -12.27
N THR A 196 0.11 -1.63 -11.68
CA THR A 196 0.55 -0.49 -10.85
C THR A 196 1.28 -0.94 -9.59
N LYS A 197 0.83 -2.02 -8.95
CA LYS A 197 1.48 -2.54 -7.74
C LYS A 197 2.83 -3.21 -8.06
N PHE A 198 2.97 -3.91 -9.19
CA PHE A 198 4.27 -4.39 -9.68
C PHE A 198 5.24 -3.24 -9.97
N ALA A 199 4.76 -2.16 -10.59
CA ALA A 199 5.59 -0.98 -10.85
C ALA A 199 6.05 -0.32 -9.54
N LEU A 200 5.16 -0.20 -8.54
CA LEU A 200 5.49 0.34 -7.23
C LEU A 200 6.50 -0.55 -6.47
N GLU A 201 6.38 -1.88 -6.57
CA GLU A 201 7.37 -2.82 -6.04
C GLU A 201 8.76 -2.55 -6.59
N ALA A 202 8.89 -2.52 -7.92
CA ALA A 202 10.17 -2.29 -8.59
C ALA A 202 10.76 -0.92 -8.24
N MET A 203 9.96 0.14 -8.23
CA MET A 203 10.40 1.48 -7.85
C MET A 203 10.86 1.54 -6.39
N SER A 204 10.17 0.85 -5.50
CA SER A 204 10.51 0.80 -4.07
C SER A 204 11.82 0.08 -3.82
N GLU A 205 12.05 -1.05 -4.48
CA GLU A 205 13.30 -1.81 -4.37
C GLU A 205 14.48 -1.03 -4.95
N GLN A 206 14.30 -0.39 -6.12
CA GLN A 206 15.31 0.50 -6.70
C GLN A 206 15.69 1.63 -5.72
N MET A 207 14.68 2.28 -5.13
CA MET A 207 14.88 3.34 -4.15
C MET A 207 15.59 2.83 -2.89
N ALA A 208 15.29 1.61 -2.43
CA ALA A 208 15.94 1.02 -1.26
C ALA A 208 17.46 0.90 -1.46
N TYR A 209 17.92 0.44 -2.62
CA TYR A 209 19.35 0.37 -2.93
C TYR A 209 20.01 1.74 -2.96
N GLU A 210 19.37 2.71 -3.61
CA GLU A 210 19.92 4.07 -3.79
C GLU A 210 20.00 4.86 -2.48
N LEU A 211 19.16 4.53 -1.49
CA LEU A 211 19.09 5.25 -0.22
C LEU A 211 19.97 4.65 0.89
N VAL A 212 20.59 3.49 0.69
CA VAL A 212 21.55 2.90 1.66
C VAL A 212 22.63 3.90 2.10
N PRO A 213 23.31 4.66 1.19
CA PRO A 213 24.34 5.61 1.61
C PRO A 213 23.82 6.79 2.43
N HIS A 214 22.51 6.99 2.43
CA HIS A 214 21.84 8.08 3.16
C HIS A 214 21.24 7.64 4.50
N ASN A 215 21.38 6.35 4.87
CA ASN A 215 20.79 5.76 6.07
C ASN A 215 19.25 5.98 6.12
N ILE A 216 18.61 5.80 4.98
CA ILE A 216 17.15 5.86 4.83
C ILE A 216 16.67 4.47 4.41
N ASP A 217 15.79 3.88 5.22
CA ASP A 217 15.22 2.57 4.93
C ASP A 217 13.94 2.70 4.11
N VAL A 218 13.76 1.83 3.13
CA VAL A 218 12.52 1.67 2.37
C VAL A 218 11.95 0.30 2.65
N THR A 219 10.69 0.25 3.07
CA THR A 219 9.96 -1.00 3.31
C THR A 219 8.72 -1.06 2.44
N ILE A 220 8.54 -2.18 1.78
CA ILE A 220 7.38 -2.51 0.97
C ILE A 220 6.43 -3.33 1.83
N ILE A 221 5.22 -2.82 2.02
CA ILE A 221 4.15 -3.54 2.73
C ILE A 221 3.27 -4.20 1.69
N GLU A 222 3.10 -5.52 1.80
CA GLU A 222 2.38 -6.35 0.83
C GLU A 222 1.10 -6.94 1.48
N PRO A 223 0.01 -6.15 1.61
CA PRO A 223 -1.23 -6.63 2.18
C PRO A 223 -1.92 -7.64 1.27
N GLY A 224 -2.62 -8.61 1.90
CA GLY A 224 -3.66 -9.38 1.25
C GLY A 224 -4.99 -8.64 1.16
N GLY A 225 -6.10 -9.36 1.08
CA GLY A 225 -7.45 -8.78 1.08
C GLY A 225 -7.90 -8.42 2.50
N TYR A 226 -8.27 -7.17 2.72
CA TYR A 226 -8.80 -6.65 3.98
C TYR A 226 -10.12 -5.90 3.76
N PRO A 227 -11.07 -5.94 4.70
CA PRO A 227 -12.34 -5.20 4.61
C PRO A 227 -12.10 -3.71 4.87
N THR A 228 -11.80 -2.98 3.81
CA THR A 228 -11.63 -1.52 3.81
C THR A 228 -12.42 -0.91 2.66
N GLU A 229 -12.67 0.38 2.71
CA GLU A 229 -13.43 1.12 1.69
C GLU A 229 -12.80 1.09 0.30
N ILE A 230 -11.60 0.54 0.17
CA ILE A 230 -10.97 0.34 -1.15
C ILE A 230 -11.85 -0.51 -2.08
N TRP A 231 -12.61 -1.47 -1.52
CA TRP A 231 -13.48 -2.34 -2.30
C TRP A 231 -14.71 -1.60 -2.83
N ASP A 232 -15.35 -0.77 -2.00
CA ASP A 232 -16.51 0.02 -2.39
C ASP A 232 -16.12 1.08 -3.40
N ASN A 233 -15.00 1.77 -3.16
CA ASN A 233 -14.43 2.75 -4.08
C ASN A 233 -14.03 2.10 -5.42
N ALA A 234 -13.39 0.94 -5.40
CA ALA A 234 -13.03 0.18 -6.59
C ALA A 234 -14.27 -0.25 -7.37
N ASN A 235 -15.32 -0.70 -6.67
CA ASN A 235 -16.56 -1.09 -7.30
C ASN A 235 -17.24 0.10 -7.99
N ALA A 236 -17.36 1.23 -7.29
CA ALA A 236 -17.92 2.46 -7.86
C ALA A 236 -17.13 2.95 -9.09
N MET A 237 -15.81 2.90 -9.05
CA MET A 237 -14.96 3.25 -10.20
C MET A 237 -15.12 2.27 -11.35
N THR A 238 -15.24 0.97 -11.05
CA THR A 238 -15.44 -0.09 -12.06
C THR A 238 -16.78 0.09 -12.75
N LEU A 239 -17.87 0.35 -12.03
CA LEU A 239 -19.19 0.59 -12.65
C LEU A 239 -19.15 1.80 -13.59
N LYS A 240 -18.56 2.92 -13.16
CA LYS A 240 -18.36 4.09 -14.02
C LYS A 240 -17.53 3.80 -15.26
N LEU A 241 -16.54 2.92 -15.15
CA LEU A 241 -15.74 2.47 -16.29
C LEU A 241 -16.58 1.63 -17.26
N LEU A 242 -17.36 0.67 -16.76
CA LEU A 242 -18.24 -0.16 -17.57
C LEU A 242 -19.32 0.65 -18.31
N ASP A 243 -19.86 1.69 -17.65
CA ASP A 243 -20.91 2.54 -18.23
C ASP A 243 -20.44 3.40 -19.41
N ARG A 244 -19.13 3.72 -19.46
CA ARG A 244 -18.53 4.51 -20.54
C ARG A 244 -17.71 3.68 -21.55
N ALA A 245 -17.52 2.39 -21.26
CA ALA A 245 -16.72 1.52 -22.11
C ALA A 245 -17.43 1.25 -23.45
N ASP A 246 -16.66 1.18 -24.53
CA ASP A 246 -17.15 0.88 -25.86
C ASP A 246 -17.66 -0.58 -25.94
N GLU A 247 -18.86 -0.79 -26.50
CA GLU A 247 -19.50 -2.10 -26.60
C GLU A 247 -18.60 -3.15 -27.26
N LYS A 248 -17.78 -2.74 -28.23
CA LYS A 248 -16.84 -3.66 -28.90
C LYS A 248 -15.84 -4.31 -27.94
N HIS A 249 -15.47 -3.61 -26.85
CA HIS A 249 -14.56 -4.13 -25.81
C HIS A 249 -15.34 -4.95 -24.77
N LEU A 250 -16.58 -4.57 -24.45
CA LEU A 250 -17.42 -5.30 -23.51
C LEU A 250 -17.86 -6.66 -24.06
N ALA A 251 -18.15 -6.74 -25.35
CA ALA A 251 -18.67 -7.93 -26.03
C ALA A 251 -17.73 -9.16 -25.91
N GLY A 252 -16.43 -8.94 -25.69
CA GLY A 252 -15.45 -10.01 -25.48
C GLY A 252 -15.55 -10.71 -24.12
N TYR A 253 -16.23 -10.10 -23.11
CA TYR A 253 -16.19 -10.54 -21.72
C TYR A 253 -17.55 -10.58 -21.01
N PRO A 254 -18.64 -11.07 -21.66
CA PRO A 254 -20.01 -10.90 -21.16
C PRO A 254 -20.22 -11.45 -19.75
N MET A 255 -19.65 -12.61 -19.43
CA MET A 255 -19.79 -13.24 -18.11
C MET A 255 -19.03 -12.45 -17.01
N MET A 256 -17.85 -11.94 -17.32
CA MET A 256 -17.08 -11.17 -16.37
C MET A 256 -17.72 -9.80 -16.11
N ILE A 257 -18.27 -9.17 -17.14
CA ILE A 257 -19.01 -7.91 -17.03
C ILE A 257 -20.24 -8.09 -16.14
N GLU A 258 -21.00 -9.16 -16.34
CA GLU A 258 -22.17 -9.47 -15.50
C GLU A 258 -21.77 -9.66 -14.02
N GLN A 259 -20.69 -10.41 -13.77
CA GLN A 259 -20.17 -10.59 -12.41
C GLN A 259 -19.70 -9.28 -11.77
N LEU A 260 -19.06 -8.39 -12.55
CA LEU A 260 -18.61 -7.09 -12.07
C LEU A 260 -19.80 -6.18 -11.71
N ARG A 261 -20.89 -6.22 -12.49
CA ARG A 261 -22.13 -5.46 -12.20
C ARG A 261 -22.83 -5.96 -10.93
N GLN A 262 -22.70 -7.24 -10.61
CA GLN A 262 -23.32 -7.88 -9.44
C GLN A 262 -22.41 -7.90 -8.20
N ARG A 263 -21.16 -7.43 -8.33
CA ARG A 263 -20.17 -7.52 -7.26
C ARG A 263 -20.58 -6.66 -6.06
N GLY A 264 -20.67 -7.30 -4.89
CA GLY A 264 -20.88 -6.63 -3.61
C GLY A 264 -19.56 -6.18 -2.96
N ALA A 265 -19.66 -5.76 -1.68
CA ALA A 265 -18.50 -5.44 -0.85
C ALA A 265 -17.52 -6.63 -0.79
N GLY A 266 -16.23 -6.32 -0.77
CA GLY A 266 -15.15 -7.32 -0.74
C GLY A 266 -14.29 -7.20 0.51
N GLY A 267 -13.19 -7.99 0.58
CA GLY A 267 -12.15 -7.84 1.60
C GLY A 267 -12.15 -8.88 2.72
N GLY A 268 -13.19 -9.72 2.82
CA GLY A 268 -13.24 -10.79 3.83
C GLY A 268 -13.52 -10.28 5.26
N THR A 269 -13.06 -11.02 6.27
CA THR A 269 -13.29 -10.75 7.70
C THR A 269 -11.99 -10.55 8.49
N THR A 270 -10.88 -10.29 7.81
CA THR A 270 -9.56 -10.06 8.43
C THR A 270 -9.53 -8.73 9.17
N ASP A 271 -8.74 -8.65 10.24
CA ASP A 271 -8.59 -7.40 10.99
C ASP A 271 -7.73 -6.40 10.20
N PRO A 272 -8.28 -5.24 9.77
CA PRO A 272 -7.50 -4.25 9.04
C PRO A 272 -6.39 -3.59 9.89
N MET A 273 -6.38 -3.79 11.21
CA MET A 273 -5.29 -3.34 12.09
C MET A 273 -3.99 -4.12 11.91
N ASP A 274 -3.99 -5.27 11.25
CA ASP A 274 -2.77 -6.03 10.95
C ASP A 274 -1.73 -5.17 10.21
N VAL A 275 -2.17 -4.36 9.25
CA VAL A 275 -1.27 -3.50 8.45
C VAL A 275 -0.72 -2.33 9.26
N PRO A 276 -1.52 -1.51 9.97
CA PRO A 276 -1.02 -0.52 10.92
C PRO A 276 -0.04 -1.07 11.94
N ASN A 277 -0.34 -2.23 12.54
CA ASN A 277 0.51 -2.85 13.55
C ASN A 277 1.85 -3.30 12.96
N ALA A 278 1.85 -3.96 11.81
CA ALA A 278 3.08 -4.39 11.13
C ALA A 278 4.00 -3.21 10.76
N ILE A 279 3.43 -2.08 10.33
CA ILE A 279 4.21 -0.85 10.05
C ILE A 279 4.76 -0.26 11.35
N ALA A 280 3.96 -0.19 12.43
CA ALA A 280 4.41 0.33 13.72
C ALA A 280 5.59 -0.47 14.30
N GLU A 281 5.52 -1.81 14.21
CA GLU A 281 6.62 -2.70 14.61
C GLU A 281 7.91 -2.37 13.86
N ILE A 282 7.83 -2.16 12.53
CA ILE A 282 9.00 -1.85 11.71
C ILE A 282 9.53 -0.44 11.98
N ILE A 283 8.66 0.54 12.27
CA ILE A 283 9.10 1.89 12.67
C ILE A 283 9.99 1.83 13.93
N ALA A 284 9.63 0.97 14.88
CA ALA A 284 10.39 0.80 16.13
C ALA A 284 11.72 0.05 15.94
N MET A 285 11.93 -0.66 14.84
CA MET A 285 13.18 -1.38 14.58
C MET A 285 14.36 -0.41 14.39
N PRO A 286 15.58 -0.81 14.79
CA PRO A 286 16.78 -0.02 14.55
C PRO A 286 17.02 0.27 13.04
N PRO A 287 17.59 1.43 12.69
CA PRO A 287 17.98 1.73 11.31
C PRO A 287 18.86 0.62 10.72
N GLY A 288 18.66 0.31 9.43
CA GLY A 288 19.42 -0.71 8.74
C GLY A 288 19.03 -2.16 9.06
N THR A 289 18.14 -2.42 10.05
CA THR A 289 17.63 -3.78 10.34
C THR A 289 16.25 -4.04 9.76
N ARG A 290 15.59 -3.02 9.24
CA ARG A 290 14.22 -3.09 8.72
C ARG A 290 14.15 -3.90 7.44
N PRO A 291 13.12 -4.75 7.26
CA PRO A 291 13.01 -5.60 6.08
C PRO A 291 12.68 -4.78 4.82
N LEU A 292 13.17 -5.22 3.65
CA LEU A 292 12.74 -4.66 2.37
C LEU A 292 11.26 -4.91 2.12
N ARG A 293 10.76 -6.13 2.43
CA ARG A 293 9.36 -6.53 2.23
C ARG A 293 8.75 -7.11 3.49
N LYS A 294 7.49 -6.75 3.73
CA LYS A 294 6.67 -7.30 4.82
C LYS A 294 5.32 -7.76 4.26
N PRO A 295 5.16 -9.05 3.96
CA PRO A 295 3.85 -9.63 3.66
C PRO A 295 2.93 -9.57 4.87
N VAL A 296 1.71 -9.02 4.70
CA VAL A 296 0.76 -8.85 5.80
C VAL A 296 -0.58 -9.46 5.41
N HIS A 297 -0.91 -10.60 6.00
CA HIS A 297 -2.22 -11.26 5.92
C HIS A 297 -2.21 -12.48 6.85
N PRO A 298 -3.28 -12.81 7.59
CA PRO A 298 -3.33 -14.02 8.42
C PRO A 298 -3.44 -15.30 7.57
N GLY A 299 -4.03 -15.22 6.37
CA GLY A 299 -4.16 -16.35 5.45
C GLY A 299 -2.97 -16.51 4.48
N PRO A 300 -3.18 -17.17 3.33
CA PRO A 300 -2.13 -17.48 2.37
C PRO A 300 -1.37 -16.25 1.87
N LYS A 301 -0.06 -16.38 1.74
CA LYS A 301 0.86 -15.37 1.21
C LYS A 301 1.64 -15.95 0.03
N PRO A 302 1.01 -16.15 -1.14
CA PRO A 302 1.61 -16.88 -2.27
C PRO A 302 2.82 -16.17 -2.88
N HIS A 303 3.03 -14.91 -2.57
CA HIS A 303 4.14 -14.08 -3.06
C HIS A 303 5.44 -14.27 -2.27
N ILE A 304 5.43 -14.87 -1.07
CA ILE A 304 6.64 -15.08 -0.26
C ILE A 304 7.71 -15.86 -1.03
N PRO A 305 7.44 -17.03 -1.64
CA PRO A 305 8.45 -17.77 -2.40
C PRO A 305 9.01 -16.96 -3.59
N ILE A 306 8.19 -16.11 -4.21
CA ILE A 306 8.62 -15.23 -5.31
C ILE A 306 9.61 -14.20 -4.77
N ASN A 307 9.34 -13.60 -3.62
CA ASN A 307 10.21 -12.62 -2.97
C ASN A 307 11.57 -13.26 -2.61
N GLU A 308 11.56 -14.46 -2.05
CA GLU A 308 12.76 -15.21 -1.68
C GLU A 308 13.62 -15.54 -2.89
N VAL A 309 13.02 -16.06 -3.97
CA VAL A 309 13.75 -16.35 -5.22
C VAL A 309 14.28 -15.06 -5.84
N SER A 310 13.48 -13.99 -5.88
CA SER A 310 13.91 -12.70 -6.42
C SER A 310 15.11 -12.13 -5.66
N ALA A 311 15.08 -12.13 -4.33
CA ALA A 311 16.19 -11.71 -3.48
C ALA A 311 17.46 -12.54 -3.74
N LYS A 312 17.31 -13.87 -3.77
CA LYS A 312 18.43 -14.79 -4.06
C LYS A 312 19.07 -14.52 -5.41
N VAL A 313 18.27 -14.32 -6.45
CA VAL A 313 18.77 -14.02 -7.80
C VAL A 313 19.47 -12.66 -7.82
N GLN A 314 18.88 -11.62 -7.20
CA GLN A 314 19.45 -10.29 -7.15
C GLN A 314 20.82 -10.28 -6.45
N VAL A 315 20.91 -10.93 -5.28
CA VAL A 315 22.16 -11.07 -4.52
C VAL A 315 23.18 -11.90 -5.31
N GLY A 316 22.75 -13.03 -5.89
CA GLY A 316 23.63 -13.89 -6.67
C GLY A 316 24.22 -13.23 -7.92
N TRP A 317 23.44 -12.34 -8.55
CA TRP A 317 23.87 -11.64 -9.76
C TRP A 317 24.78 -10.43 -9.45
N LEU A 318 24.39 -9.58 -8.49
CA LEU A 318 25.06 -8.31 -8.25
C LEU A 318 25.82 -8.22 -6.91
N GLY A 319 25.71 -9.24 -6.05
CA GLY A 319 26.31 -9.19 -4.72
C GLY A 319 27.83 -9.06 -4.70
N GLU A 320 28.53 -9.54 -5.74
CA GLU A 320 29.98 -9.40 -5.90
C GLU A 320 30.37 -8.29 -6.89
N SER A 321 29.41 -7.51 -7.39
CA SER A 321 29.65 -6.35 -8.26
C SER A 321 29.99 -5.10 -7.44
N PRO A 322 30.37 -3.98 -8.07
CA PRO A 322 30.51 -2.69 -7.41
C PRO A 322 29.24 -2.22 -6.67
N TYR A 323 28.06 -2.72 -7.04
CA TYR A 323 26.79 -2.47 -6.36
C TYR A 323 26.53 -3.42 -5.17
N GLY A 324 27.39 -4.44 -5.00
CA GLY A 324 27.24 -5.48 -3.97
C GLY A 324 26.96 -4.96 -2.57
N PRO A 325 27.69 -3.93 -2.07
CA PRO A 325 27.42 -3.38 -0.74
C PRO A 325 26.00 -2.86 -0.56
N LEU A 326 25.39 -2.24 -1.59
CA LEU A 326 24.01 -1.74 -1.55
C LEU A 326 23.02 -2.91 -1.55
N ILE A 327 23.24 -3.89 -2.43
CA ILE A 327 22.39 -5.08 -2.55
C ILE A 327 22.37 -5.87 -1.24
N LYS A 328 23.55 -6.18 -0.71
CA LYS A 328 23.70 -6.95 0.54
C LYS A 328 23.09 -6.22 1.73
N ALA A 329 23.26 -4.91 1.83
CA ALA A 329 22.66 -4.11 2.90
C ALA A 329 21.13 -4.18 2.91
N VAL A 330 20.49 -4.12 1.74
CA VAL A 330 19.02 -4.18 1.61
C VAL A 330 18.48 -5.59 1.89
N HIS A 331 19.16 -6.64 1.39
CA HIS A 331 18.74 -8.02 1.58
C HIS A 331 19.26 -8.67 2.87
N LYS A 332 20.05 -7.95 3.67
CA LYS A 332 20.58 -8.41 4.98
C LYS A 332 21.47 -9.65 4.88
N VAL A 333 22.35 -9.70 3.90
CA VAL A 333 23.30 -10.83 3.65
C VAL A 333 24.71 -10.32 3.46
#